data_99898cd820d0ec77c7e6110e70c80d85
#
_entry.id   99898cd820d0ec77c7e6110e70c80d85
#
_cell.length_a   1.000
_cell.length_b   1.000
_cell.length_c   1.000
_cell.angle_alpha   90.00
_cell.angle_beta   90.00
_cell.angle_gamma   90.00
#
_symmetry.space_group_name_H-M   'P 1'
#
loop_
_entity.id
_entity.type
_entity.pdbx_description
1 polymer ?
#
loop_
_entity_poly.entity_id
_entity_poly.type
_entity_poly.pdbx_seq_one_letter_code
_entity_poly.pdbx_strand_id
1 'polypeptide(L)'
;QIKAIASWIDTHCADGEIAYMIPHDTLYCPDHFKNCQLPATPINNKLAFGFSVPGTHYFPMQFFEAKYVLTADPFPLTHVNDPENEMSHKLNDRFLAVRDEYFALEETFDMGNGTTFTIWRRTVAPTRAEVEYYLSAFTEEDAKYPEMFSQVAENWLAARGL
;
A
#
# COMPACT_ATOMS: atom_id res chain seq x y z
N GLN A 1 12.26 -15.51 -0.52
CA GLN A 1 12.18 -14.20 0.12
C GLN A 1 10.72 -13.79 0.44
N ILE A 2 9.74 -14.04 -0.46
CA ILE A 2 8.31 -13.76 -0.17
C ILE A 2 7.90 -14.35 1.19
N LYS A 3 8.27 -15.61 1.46
CA LYS A 3 8.00 -16.24 2.76
C LYS A 3 8.65 -15.52 3.94
N ALA A 4 9.84 -14.96 3.76
CA ALA A 4 10.53 -14.21 4.82
C ALA A 4 9.77 -12.92 5.16
N ILE A 5 9.32 -12.18 4.14
CA ILE A 5 8.49 -10.98 4.31
C ILE A 5 7.16 -11.34 4.97
N ALA A 6 6.49 -12.40 4.51
CA ALA A 6 5.23 -12.85 5.11
C ALA A 6 5.39 -13.23 6.58
N SER A 7 6.48 -13.92 6.94
CA SER A 7 6.79 -14.25 8.34
C SER A 7 7.12 -13.02 9.17
N TRP A 8 7.78 -12.04 8.57
CA TRP A 8 8.07 -10.77 9.22
C TRP A 8 6.75 -10.03 9.56
N ILE A 9 5.83 -9.91 8.58
CA ILE A 9 4.51 -9.28 8.78
C ILE A 9 3.74 -10.00 9.89
N ASP A 10 3.71 -11.33 9.87
CA ASP A 10 3.02 -12.12 10.89
C ASP A 10 3.54 -11.85 12.30
N THR A 11 4.84 -11.70 12.43
CA THR A 11 5.52 -11.48 13.71
C THR A 11 5.37 -10.04 14.24
N HIS A 12 5.34 -9.04 13.34
CA HIS A 12 5.40 -7.62 13.71
C HIS A 12 4.06 -6.89 13.68
N CYS A 13 3.07 -7.44 12.96
CA CYS A 13 1.70 -6.96 13.03
C CYS A 13 0.92 -7.72 14.09
N ALA A 14 0.47 -7.03 15.13
CA ALA A 14 -0.47 -7.58 16.10
C ALA A 14 -1.86 -7.82 15.46
N ASP A 15 -2.76 -8.46 16.20
CA ASP A 15 -4.14 -8.63 15.74
C ASP A 15 -4.81 -7.26 15.55
N GLY A 16 -5.38 -7.06 14.37
CA GLY A 16 -6.00 -5.79 13.96
C GLY A 16 -5.03 -4.75 13.38
N GLU A 17 -3.72 -4.97 13.44
CA GLU A 17 -2.74 -4.15 12.72
C GLU A 17 -2.55 -4.67 11.29
N ILE A 18 -2.31 -3.76 10.35
CA ILE A 18 -2.10 -4.10 8.96
C ILE A 18 -0.77 -3.55 8.42
N ALA A 19 -0.18 -4.30 7.51
CA ALA A 19 0.82 -3.83 6.57
C ALA A 19 0.15 -3.56 5.23
N TYR A 20 0.53 -2.48 4.55
CA TYR A 20 0.01 -2.13 3.23
C TYR A 20 1.10 -2.34 2.17
N MET A 21 0.80 -3.11 1.14
CA MET A 21 1.71 -3.39 0.05
C MET A 21 1.36 -2.49 -1.14
N ILE A 22 2.26 -1.56 -1.49
CA ILE A 22 2.08 -0.69 -2.65
C ILE A 22 2.39 -1.43 -3.96
N PRO A 23 3.53 -2.17 -4.08
CA PRO A 23 3.83 -2.90 -5.30
C PRO A 23 2.78 -3.98 -5.59
N HIS A 24 2.34 -4.04 -6.84
CA HIS A 24 1.44 -5.09 -7.31
C HIS A 24 1.76 -5.45 -8.74
N ASP A 25 2.25 -6.65 -8.95
CA ASP A 25 2.49 -7.22 -10.27
C ASP A 25 2.29 -8.74 -10.28
N THR A 26 2.57 -9.38 -11.40
CA THR A 26 2.41 -10.82 -11.54
C THR A 26 3.33 -11.62 -10.62
N LEU A 27 4.54 -11.12 -10.35
CA LEU A 27 5.52 -11.77 -9.49
C LEU A 27 5.29 -11.44 -8.01
N TYR A 28 4.96 -10.18 -7.74
CA TYR A 28 4.75 -9.65 -6.39
C TYR A 28 3.27 -9.36 -6.13
N CYS A 29 2.41 -10.31 -6.47
CA CYS A 29 1.00 -10.26 -6.13
C CYS A 29 0.82 -10.49 -4.61
N PRO A 30 0.02 -9.68 -3.92
CA PRO A 30 -0.27 -9.88 -2.49
C PRO A 30 -0.74 -11.28 -2.12
N ASP A 31 -1.44 -11.96 -3.02
CA ASP A 31 -1.87 -13.34 -2.80
C ASP A 31 -0.70 -14.32 -2.70
N HIS A 32 0.42 -14.06 -3.37
CA HIS A 32 1.63 -14.87 -3.20
C HIS A 32 2.16 -14.77 -1.77
N PHE A 33 2.15 -13.59 -1.17
CA PHE A 33 2.57 -13.38 0.22
C PHE A 33 1.61 -14.03 1.20
N LYS A 34 0.31 -13.93 0.95
CA LYS A 34 -0.73 -14.53 1.79
C LYS A 34 -0.69 -16.06 1.75
N ASN A 35 -0.44 -16.64 0.59
CA ASN A 35 -0.51 -18.08 0.37
C ASN A 35 0.81 -18.82 0.56
N CYS A 36 1.95 -18.13 0.72
CA CYS A 36 3.26 -18.77 0.85
C CYS A 36 3.44 -19.54 2.18
N GLN A 37 2.55 -19.36 3.15
CA GLN A 37 2.60 -19.99 4.48
C GLN A 37 1.52 -21.07 4.69
N LEU A 38 1.01 -21.71 3.62
CA LEU A 38 0.02 -22.78 3.74
C LEU A 38 0.42 -23.84 4.79
N PRO A 39 -0.55 -24.41 5.53
CA PRO A 39 -2.01 -24.43 5.33
C PRO A 39 -2.77 -23.28 6.01
N ALA A 40 -2.18 -22.56 6.92
CA ALA A 40 -2.78 -21.38 7.54
C ALA A 40 -1.99 -20.15 7.15
N THR A 41 -2.69 -19.09 6.75
CA THR A 41 -2.07 -17.81 6.41
C THR A 41 -2.48 -16.74 7.42
N PRO A 42 -1.77 -16.63 8.54
CA PRO A 42 -2.11 -15.67 9.59
C PRO A 42 -2.04 -14.21 9.10
N ILE A 43 -1.35 -13.96 7.98
CA ILE A 43 -1.26 -12.61 7.39
C ILE A 43 -2.45 -12.21 6.50
N ASN A 44 -3.44 -13.08 6.27
CA ASN A 44 -4.59 -12.74 5.42
C ASN A 44 -5.29 -11.45 5.84
N ASN A 45 -5.44 -11.24 7.14
CA ASN A 45 -6.04 -10.05 7.71
C ASN A 45 -5.02 -8.96 8.07
N LYS A 46 -3.72 -9.25 7.88
CA LYS A 46 -2.61 -8.35 8.22
C LYS A 46 -1.98 -7.69 7.00
N LEU A 47 -2.29 -8.15 5.78
CA LEU A 47 -1.76 -7.58 4.54
C LEU A 47 -2.88 -6.99 3.69
N ALA A 48 -2.87 -5.67 3.57
CA ALA A 48 -3.73 -4.90 2.68
C ALA A 48 -2.95 -4.45 1.42
N PHE A 49 -3.68 -4.12 0.36
CA PHE A 49 -3.11 -3.61 -0.89
C PHE A 49 -4.16 -2.81 -1.66
N GLY A 50 -3.71 -1.93 -2.55
CA GLY A 50 -4.58 -1.27 -3.51
C GLY A 50 -5.02 -2.27 -4.57
N PHE A 51 -6.29 -2.20 -4.93
CA PHE A 51 -6.86 -3.04 -5.96
C PHE A 51 -7.76 -2.20 -6.85
N SER A 52 -7.54 -2.28 -8.15
CA SER A 52 -8.39 -1.66 -9.15
C SER A 52 -8.70 -2.72 -10.20
N VAL A 53 -9.96 -2.97 -10.44
CA VAL A 53 -10.40 -3.77 -11.60
C VAL A 53 -10.95 -2.84 -12.67
N PRO A 54 -10.95 -3.22 -13.95
CA PRO A 54 -11.52 -2.40 -15.01
C PRO A 54 -12.92 -1.89 -14.65
N GLY A 55 -13.09 -0.57 -14.64
CA GLY A 55 -14.36 0.10 -14.29
C GLY A 55 -14.63 0.25 -12.80
N THR A 56 -13.75 -0.18 -11.91
CA THR A 56 -13.92 -0.04 -10.46
C THR A 56 -12.61 0.37 -9.83
N HIS A 57 -12.53 1.62 -9.37
CA HIS A 57 -11.37 2.16 -8.68
C HIS A 57 -11.70 2.35 -7.20
N TYR A 58 -10.78 1.97 -6.32
CA TYR A 58 -10.92 2.15 -4.89
C TYR A 58 -9.81 3.06 -4.38
N PHE A 59 -10.19 4.16 -3.74
CA PHE A 59 -9.22 4.97 -3.03
C PHE A 59 -8.59 4.16 -1.89
N PRO A 60 -7.27 4.12 -1.75
CA PRO A 60 -6.58 3.18 -0.86
C PRO A 60 -6.62 3.61 0.61
N MET A 61 -7.82 3.69 1.21
CA MET A 61 -7.98 4.14 2.60
C MET A 61 -7.23 3.29 3.62
N GLN A 62 -7.08 2.00 3.37
CA GLN A 62 -6.31 1.09 4.24
C GLN A 62 -4.83 1.48 4.36
N PHE A 63 -4.29 2.21 3.37
CA PHE A 63 -2.95 2.78 3.45
C PHE A 63 -2.76 3.70 4.67
N PHE A 64 -3.76 4.50 5.00
CA PHE A 64 -3.72 5.41 6.16
C PHE A 64 -3.89 4.69 7.49
N GLU A 65 -4.42 3.48 7.48
CA GLU A 65 -4.59 2.63 8.66
C GLU A 65 -3.38 1.73 8.90
N ALA A 66 -2.51 1.61 7.91
CA ALA A 66 -1.38 0.69 7.96
C ALA A 66 -0.31 1.15 8.95
N LYS A 67 0.11 0.22 9.80
CA LYS A 67 1.28 0.38 10.67
C LYS A 67 2.57 0.31 9.88
N TYR A 68 2.59 -0.55 8.87
CA TYR A 68 3.73 -0.74 7.97
C TYR A 68 3.33 -0.55 6.52
N VAL A 69 4.25 -0.01 5.72
CA VAL A 69 4.09 0.12 4.28
C VAL A 69 5.25 -0.61 3.59
N LEU A 70 4.93 -1.40 2.58
CA LEU A 70 5.91 -2.10 1.76
C LEU A 70 6.06 -1.39 0.42
N THR A 71 7.32 -1.13 0.04
CA THR A 71 7.70 -0.63 -1.28
C THR A 71 8.67 -1.59 -1.95
N ALA A 72 8.90 -1.44 -3.25
CA ALA A 72 9.91 -2.19 -4.00
C ALA A 72 10.75 -1.27 -4.86
N ASP A 73 12.03 -1.58 -4.99
CA ASP A 73 12.97 -0.88 -5.88
C ASP A 73 13.79 -1.91 -6.67
N PRO A 74 13.79 -1.88 -8.02
CA PRO A 74 12.92 -1.02 -8.84
C PRO A 74 11.45 -1.33 -8.63
N PHE A 75 10.59 -0.29 -8.80
CA PHE A 75 9.15 -0.49 -8.73
C PHE A 75 8.69 -1.35 -9.93
N PRO A 76 7.88 -2.39 -9.71
CA PRO A 76 7.51 -3.31 -10.78
C PRO A 76 6.66 -2.63 -11.87
N LEU A 77 7.02 -2.89 -13.13
CA LEU A 77 6.43 -2.28 -14.31
C LEU A 77 5.53 -3.25 -15.11
N THR A 78 5.16 -4.36 -14.55
CA THR A 78 4.31 -5.32 -15.25
C THR A 78 2.90 -4.76 -15.45
N HIS A 79 2.30 -5.04 -16.57
CA HIS A 79 0.97 -4.50 -16.95
C HIS A 79 0.94 -2.98 -17.17
N VAL A 80 1.85 -2.47 -17.99
CA VAL A 80 2.02 -1.02 -18.29
C VAL A 80 0.73 -0.32 -18.73
N ASN A 81 -0.26 -1.06 -19.21
CA ASN A 81 -1.56 -0.53 -19.63
C ASN A 81 -2.71 -0.88 -18.67
N ASP A 82 -2.40 -1.40 -17.49
CA ASP A 82 -3.41 -1.82 -16.53
C ASP A 82 -3.74 -0.66 -15.57
N PRO A 83 -5.02 -0.26 -15.44
CA PRO A 83 -5.45 0.76 -14.48
C PRO A 83 -5.02 0.46 -13.04
N GLU A 84 -4.87 -0.82 -12.69
CA GLU A 84 -4.43 -1.26 -11.37
C GLU A 84 -3.02 -0.77 -11.05
N ASN A 85 -2.11 -0.84 -12.01
CA ASN A 85 -0.74 -0.37 -11.85
C ASN A 85 -0.64 1.14 -11.75
N GLU A 86 -1.50 1.87 -12.45
CA GLU A 86 -1.50 3.34 -12.38
C GLU A 86 -1.76 3.83 -10.94
N MET A 87 -2.72 3.23 -10.24
CA MET A 87 -2.96 3.58 -8.83
C MET A 87 -1.76 3.28 -7.94
N SER A 88 -1.14 2.13 -8.11
CA SER A 88 0.04 1.73 -7.34
C SER A 88 1.23 2.65 -7.63
N HIS A 89 1.45 3.05 -8.88
CA HIS A 89 2.49 4.01 -9.25
C HIS A 89 2.26 5.39 -8.62
N LYS A 90 1.06 5.95 -8.77
CA LYS A 90 0.70 7.24 -8.17
C LYS A 90 0.88 7.23 -6.65
N LEU A 91 0.42 6.17 -5.99
CA LEU A 91 0.59 6.01 -4.55
C LEU A 91 2.07 5.90 -4.16
N ASN A 92 2.85 5.13 -4.92
CA ASN A 92 4.29 4.97 -4.68
C ASN A 92 5.04 6.29 -4.83
N ASP A 93 4.78 7.04 -5.90
CA ASP A 93 5.44 8.32 -6.16
C ASP A 93 5.14 9.34 -5.06
N ARG A 94 3.89 9.43 -4.63
CA ARG A 94 3.50 10.27 -3.49
C ARG A 94 4.15 9.81 -2.19
N PHE A 95 4.17 8.50 -1.95
CA PHE A 95 4.81 7.93 -0.77
C PHE A 95 6.30 8.28 -0.71
N LEU A 96 7.05 8.04 -1.79
CA LEU A 96 8.48 8.31 -1.84
C LEU A 96 8.83 9.78 -1.63
N ALA A 97 7.94 10.69 -2.03
CA ALA A 97 8.16 12.14 -1.89
C ALA A 97 8.07 12.63 -0.43
N VAL A 98 7.24 11.99 0.41
CA VAL A 98 6.96 12.47 1.78
C VAL A 98 7.19 11.42 2.86
N ARG A 99 7.71 10.24 2.51
CA ARG A 99 7.85 9.11 3.44
C ARG A 99 8.58 9.47 4.73
N ASP A 100 9.65 10.25 4.63
CA ASP A 100 10.51 10.57 5.77
C ASP A 100 9.81 11.50 6.79
N GLU A 101 8.68 12.11 6.42
CA GLU A 101 7.84 12.90 7.33
C GLU A 101 6.94 12.03 8.20
N TYR A 102 6.50 10.88 7.67
CA TYR A 102 5.48 10.04 8.30
C TYR A 102 5.97 8.64 8.67
N PHE A 103 7.10 8.20 8.11
CA PHE A 103 7.58 6.83 8.25
C PHE A 103 9.07 6.78 8.55
N ALA A 104 9.49 5.70 9.19
CA ALA A 104 10.90 5.33 9.37
C ALA A 104 11.17 3.98 8.68
N LEU A 105 12.37 3.83 8.13
CA LEU A 105 12.83 2.54 7.61
C LEU A 105 12.87 1.52 8.75
N GLU A 106 12.28 0.36 8.54
CA GLU A 106 12.24 -0.71 9.54
C GLU A 106 13.05 -1.93 9.10
N GLU A 107 12.89 -2.41 7.85
CA GLU A 107 13.57 -3.60 7.35
C GLU A 107 13.70 -3.57 5.82
N THR A 108 14.67 -4.33 5.29
CA THR A 108 14.88 -4.50 3.85
C THR A 108 15.09 -5.96 3.48
N PHE A 109 14.60 -6.38 2.32
CA PHE A 109 14.70 -7.74 1.81
C PHE A 109 15.20 -7.72 0.36
N ASP A 110 16.40 -8.24 0.13
CA ASP A 110 16.90 -8.52 -1.21
C ASP A 110 16.17 -9.75 -1.78
N MET A 111 15.45 -9.57 -2.88
CA MET A 111 14.68 -10.64 -3.51
C MET A 111 15.54 -11.59 -4.35
N GLY A 112 16.82 -11.29 -4.56
CA GLY A 112 17.76 -12.10 -5.30
C GLY A 112 17.66 -12.00 -6.83
N ASN A 113 16.78 -11.10 -7.33
CA ASN A 113 16.58 -10.83 -8.76
C ASN A 113 16.82 -9.36 -9.14
N GLY A 114 17.52 -8.64 -8.28
CA GLY A 114 17.79 -7.21 -8.43
C GLY A 114 16.69 -6.31 -7.87
N THR A 115 15.64 -6.87 -7.26
CA THR A 115 14.60 -6.11 -6.57
C THR A 115 14.85 -6.13 -5.07
N THR A 116 14.68 -5.00 -4.42
CA THR A 116 14.71 -4.87 -2.96
C THR A 116 13.33 -4.45 -2.47
N PHE A 117 12.75 -5.20 -1.53
CA PHE A 117 11.58 -4.77 -0.77
C PHE A 117 12.02 -4.03 0.48
N THR A 118 11.37 -2.92 0.75
CA THR A 118 11.60 -2.12 1.97
C THR A 118 10.31 -2.01 2.75
N ILE A 119 10.40 -2.24 4.04
CA ILE A 119 9.30 -2.06 5.00
C ILE A 119 9.54 -0.75 5.76
N TRP A 120 8.53 0.08 5.75
CA TRP A 120 8.48 1.38 6.41
C TRP A 120 7.47 1.34 7.53
N ARG A 121 7.86 1.75 8.72
CA ARG A 121 6.96 1.83 9.89
C ARG A 121 6.42 3.25 10.02
N ARG A 122 5.11 3.38 10.14
CA ARG A 122 4.45 4.65 10.41
C ARG A 122 4.88 5.18 11.79
N THR A 123 5.29 6.42 11.84
CA THR A 123 5.78 7.10 13.07
C THR A 123 4.83 8.17 13.56
N VAL A 124 3.94 8.66 12.69
CA VAL A 124 2.99 9.74 12.97
C VAL A 124 1.59 9.28 12.59
N ALA A 125 0.60 9.61 13.40
CA ALA A 125 -0.80 9.33 13.06
C ALA A 125 -1.19 10.07 11.77
N PRO A 126 -2.08 9.50 10.93
CA PRO A 126 -2.57 10.17 9.73
C PRO A 126 -3.19 11.51 10.04
N THR A 127 -2.98 12.47 9.16
CA THR A 127 -3.56 13.80 9.25
C THR A 127 -4.44 14.09 8.04
N ARG A 128 -5.35 15.07 8.16
CA ARG A 128 -6.13 15.56 7.01
C ARG A 128 -5.22 15.97 5.85
N ALA A 129 -4.15 16.72 6.14
CA ALA A 129 -3.21 17.18 5.11
C ALA A 129 -2.51 16.03 4.38
N GLU A 130 -2.15 14.95 5.08
CA GLU A 130 -1.59 13.75 4.46
C GLU A 130 -2.62 13.11 3.51
N VAL A 131 -3.86 12.91 3.96
CA VAL A 131 -4.91 12.31 3.14
C VAL A 131 -5.20 13.14 1.89
N GLU A 132 -5.33 14.46 2.03
CA GLU A 132 -5.55 15.39 0.91
C GLU A 132 -4.38 15.37 -0.08
N TYR A 133 -3.15 15.31 0.41
CA TYR A 133 -1.96 15.19 -0.44
C TYR A 133 -1.99 13.93 -1.32
N TYR A 134 -2.30 12.77 -0.74
CA TYR A 134 -2.43 11.54 -1.54
C TYR A 134 -3.64 11.57 -2.46
N LEU A 135 -4.77 12.11 -1.99
CA LEU A 135 -5.99 12.21 -2.78
C LEU A 135 -5.81 13.05 -4.04
N SER A 136 -5.02 14.14 -3.97
CA SER A 136 -4.79 15.05 -5.10
C SER A 136 -4.18 14.35 -6.32
N ALA A 137 -3.35 13.33 -6.11
CA ALA A 137 -2.80 12.52 -7.21
C ALA A 137 -3.88 11.82 -8.05
N PHE A 138 -5.04 11.59 -7.48
CA PHE A 138 -6.14 10.90 -8.16
C PHE A 138 -7.23 11.86 -8.66
N THR A 139 -7.49 12.96 -7.96
CA THR A 139 -8.62 13.85 -8.27
C THR A 139 -8.21 15.07 -9.11
N GLU A 140 -6.99 15.56 -8.93
CA GLU A 140 -6.51 16.77 -9.63
C GLU A 140 -5.73 16.44 -10.89
N GLU A 141 -4.97 15.36 -10.88
CA GLU A 141 -4.08 14.98 -11.98
C GLU A 141 -4.78 14.12 -13.05
N ASP A 142 -5.88 13.45 -12.70
CA ASP A 142 -6.56 12.54 -13.62
C ASP A 142 -8.09 12.52 -13.40
N ALA A 143 -8.81 13.09 -14.35
CA ALA A 143 -10.29 13.09 -14.36
C ALA A 143 -10.94 11.70 -14.51
N LYS A 144 -10.15 10.64 -14.66
CA LYS A 144 -10.68 9.26 -14.70
C LYS A 144 -11.17 8.79 -13.33
N TYR A 145 -10.59 9.33 -12.26
CA TYR A 145 -10.97 8.91 -10.92
C TYR A 145 -12.24 9.62 -10.48
N PRO A 146 -13.23 8.87 -10.00
CA PRO A 146 -14.53 9.42 -9.71
C PRO A 146 -14.53 10.35 -8.49
N GLU A 147 -15.45 11.32 -8.48
CA GLU A 147 -15.71 12.20 -7.33
C GLU A 147 -15.94 11.44 -6.02
N MET A 148 -16.35 10.17 -6.10
CA MET A 148 -16.50 9.31 -4.93
C MET A 148 -15.20 9.15 -4.12
N PHE A 149 -14.02 9.34 -4.71
CA PHE A 149 -12.76 9.31 -3.96
C PHE A 149 -12.72 10.40 -2.90
N SER A 150 -13.11 11.62 -3.27
CA SER A 150 -13.23 12.73 -2.31
C SER A 150 -14.24 12.41 -1.22
N GLN A 151 -15.39 11.83 -1.57
CA GLN A 151 -16.41 11.48 -0.59
C GLN A 151 -15.95 10.36 0.36
N VAL A 152 -15.23 9.36 -0.14
CA VAL A 152 -14.67 8.28 0.68
C VAL A 152 -13.64 8.84 1.66
N ALA A 153 -12.75 9.72 1.19
CA ALA A 153 -11.75 10.37 2.03
C ALA A 153 -12.40 11.23 3.12
N GLU A 154 -13.38 12.08 2.78
CA GLU A 154 -14.09 12.90 3.75
C GLU A 154 -14.84 12.07 4.80
N ASN A 155 -15.52 11.01 4.39
CA ASN A 155 -16.19 10.11 5.33
C ASN A 155 -15.19 9.44 6.31
N TRP A 156 -14.02 9.06 5.80
CA TRP A 156 -12.98 8.45 6.61
C TRP A 156 -12.39 9.45 7.62
N LEU A 157 -12.12 10.70 7.18
CA LEU A 157 -11.62 11.79 8.02
C LEU A 157 -12.64 12.14 9.10
N ALA A 158 -13.90 12.34 8.74
CA ALA A 158 -14.97 12.65 9.68
C ALA A 158 -15.16 11.58 10.75
N ALA A 159 -15.06 10.30 10.39
CA ALA A 159 -15.17 9.18 11.33
C ALA A 159 -14.04 9.17 12.39
N ARG A 160 -12.94 9.88 12.14
CA ARG A 160 -11.76 10.00 13.01
C ARG A 160 -11.62 11.37 13.67
N GLY A 161 -12.50 12.28 13.38
CA GLY A 161 -12.46 13.65 13.90
C GLY A 161 -11.31 14.49 13.32
N LEU A 162 -10.88 14.19 12.10
CA LEU A 162 -9.81 14.88 11.36
C LEU A 162 -10.36 15.92 10.40
#